data_0955bf00008ff65c164cf993dd046f34
#
_entry.id   0955bf00008ff65c164cf993dd046f34
#
_cell.length_a   1.000
_cell.length_b   1.000
_cell.length_c   1.000
_cell.angle_alpha   90.00
_cell.angle_beta   90.00
_cell.angle_gamma   90.00
#
_symmetry.space_group_name_H-M   'P 1'
#
loop_
_entity.id
_entity.type
_entity.pdbx_description
1 polymer ?
#
loop_
_entity_poly.entity_id
_entity_poly.type
_entity_poly.pdbx_seq_one_letter_code
_entity_poly.pdbx_strand_id
1 'polypeptide(L)'
;MTEEARRNIRIVVLGDGLVSAAGDPKGMGWVGRVTAKTPSTSPRIDIFVLPAPDETTSMLAERWTEEVKRRFSAETENRLVIALSNADPAAGISISRSRLNIATIVDEAKRAGIESFLVGPTPHRNPELNGEIEHLATGFEDVAARRGIPFVDCFRPLVEHAGWNEEIALSENHLPGQTGHGLIAWLVLNRGWYEWLGLAVEN
;
A
#
# COMPACT_ATOMS: atom_id res chain seq x y z
N MET A 1 -3.76 35.71 18.45
CA MET A 1 -4.13 34.60 17.54
C MET A 1 -2.88 33.77 17.37
N THR A 2 -2.76 32.70 18.13
CA THR A 2 -1.67 31.73 17.98
C THR A 2 -1.86 31.06 16.63
N GLU A 3 -0.86 31.21 15.78
CA GLU A 3 -0.71 30.47 14.52
C GLU A 3 -0.58 28.99 14.92
N GLU A 4 -1.69 28.25 14.93
CA GLU A 4 -1.64 26.80 14.99
C GLU A 4 -0.80 26.37 13.79
N ALA A 5 0.39 25.81 14.05
CA ALA A 5 1.29 25.34 13.03
C ALA A 5 0.49 24.42 12.11
N ARG A 6 0.21 24.85 10.87
CA ARG A 6 -0.54 24.07 9.90
C ARG A 6 0.21 22.78 9.66
N ARG A 7 -0.37 21.65 10.06
CA ARG A 7 0.17 20.34 9.81
C ARG A 7 0.47 20.20 8.30
N ASN A 8 1.64 19.69 8.00
CA ASN A 8 2.06 19.40 6.64
C ASN A 8 2.52 17.93 6.58
N ILE A 9 1.83 17.12 5.81
CA ILE A 9 2.03 15.68 5.73
C ILE A 9 2.62 15.34 4.36
N ARG A 10 3.69 14.56 4.36
CA ARG A 10 4.25 13.96 3.15
C ARG A 10 4.08 12.46 3.18
N ILE A 11 3.41 11.93 2.18
CA ILE A 11 3.14 10.51 2.03
C ILE A 11 3.95 9.98 0.85
N VAL A 12 4.80 9.01 1.11
CA VAL A 12 5.46 8.22 0.06
C VAL A 12 4.74 6.88 -0.04
N VAL A 13 4.30 6.52 -1.23
CA VAL A 13 3.66 5.24 -1.56
C VAL A 13 4.64 4.42 -2.38
N LEU A 14 5.13 3.32 -1.82
CA LEU A 14 6.00 2.35 -2.48
C LEU A 14 5.20 1.08 -2.79
N GLY A 15 5.50 0.46 -3.91
CA GLY A 15 4.87 -0.79 -4.33
C GLY A 15 5.11 -1.10 -5.81
N ASP A 16 4.43 -2.11 -6.29
CA ASP A 16 4.52 -2.58 -7.67
C ASP A 16 3.73 -1.72 -8.68
N GLY A 17 3.46 -2.26 -9.86
CA GLY A 17 2.71 -1.58 -10.92
C GLY A 17 1.30 -1.13 -10.52
N LEU A 18 0.66 -1.75 -9.51
CA LEU A 18 -0.68 -1.37 -9.08
C LEU A 18 -0.73 0.02 -8.44
N VAL A 19 0.37 0.50 -7.82
CA VAL A 19 0.40 1.86 -7.26
C VAL A 19 0.43 2.93 -8.36
N SER A 20 0.93 2.59 -9.57
CA SER A 20 0.96 3.48 -10.73
C SER A 20 -0.29 3.39 -11.63
N ALA A 21 -1.35 2.76 -11.16
CA ALA A 21 -2.58 2.55 -11.91
C ALA A 21 -2.46 1.56 -13.09
N ALA A 22 -1.50 0.63 -13.06
CA ALA A 22 -1.36 -0.38 -14.09
C ALA A 22 -2.67 -1.17 -14.25
N GLY A 23 -3.18 -1.27 -15.50
CA GLY A 23 -4.47 -1.90 -15.83
C GLY A 23 -5.69 -0.96 -15.76
N ASP A 24 -5.62 0.19 -15.11
CA ASP A 24 -6.74 1.14 -15.06
C ASP A 24 -6.80 2.01 -16.32
N PRO A 25 -7.85 1.89 -17.19
CA PRO A 25 -7.94 2.68 -18.41
C PRO A 25 -8.10 4.19 -18.18
N LYS A 26 -8.43 4.61 -16.95
CA LYS A 26 -8.49 6.03 -16.57
C LYS A 26 -7.17 6.55 -16.00
N GLY A 27 -6.17 5.69 -15.79
CA GLY A 27 -4.88 6.07 -15.24
C GLY A 27 -4.92 6.62 -13.80
N MET A 28 -6.03 6.42 -13.09
CA MET A 28 -6.19 6.93 -11.72
C MET A 28 -5.65 5.95 -10.68
N GLY A 29 -5.81 4.66 -10.91
CA GLY A 29 -5.45 3.61 -9.98
C GLY A 29 -6.17 3.72 -8.63
N TRP A 30 -5.79 2.88 -7.68
CA TRP A 30 -6.32 2.94 -6.33
C TRP A 30 -5.75 4.13 -5.54
N VAL A 31 -4.47 4.45 -5.73
CA VAL A 31 -3.83 5.59 -5.04
C VAL A 31 -4.49 6.90 -5.45
N GLY A 32 -4.71 7.13 -6.74
CA GLY A 32 -5.40 8.33 -7.22
C GLY A 32 -6.81 8.47 -6.66
N ARG A 33 -7.55 7.35 -6.56
CA ARG A 33 -8.90 7.34 -5.96
C ARG A 33 -8.87 7.65 -4.47
N VAL A 34 -7.92 7.12 -3.72
CA VAL A 34 -7.70 7.43 -2.30
C VAL A 34 -7.33 8.91 -2.15
N THR A 35 -6.40 9.41 -2.97
CA THR A 35 -5.99 10.81 -2.97
C THR A 35 -7.17 11.75 -3.23
N ALA A 36 -8.02 11.44 -4.22
CA ALA A 36 -9.20 12.25 -4.56
C ALA A 36 -10.26 12.33 -3.43
N LYS A 37 -10.25 11.38 -2.51
CA LYS A 37 -11.14 11.33 -1.35
C LYS A 37 -10.49 11.83 -0.06
N THR A 38 -9.19 12.10 -0.08
CA THR A 38 -8.45 12.57 1.09
C THR A 38 -8.41 14.10 1.10
N PRO A 39 -8.92 14.79 2.14
CA PRO A 39 -8.75 16.23 2.28
C PRO A 39 -7.26 16.60 2.25
N SER A 40 -6.85 17.54 1.39
CA SER A 40 -5.44 17.83 1.15
C SER A 40 -5.03 19.29 1.37
N THR A 41 -5.95 20.10 1.89
CA THR A 41 -5.71 21.53 2.12
C THR A 41 -5.50 21.89 3.59
N SER A 42 -6.13 21.14 4.49
CA SER A 42 -5.99 21.31 5.95
C SER A 42 -6.20 19.96 6.64
N PRO A 43 -5.12 19.22 6.96
CA PRO A 43 -3.71 19.53 6.71
C PRO A 43 -3.33 19.55 5.21
N ARG A 44 -2.21 20.21 4.86
CA ARG A 44 -1.63 20.04 3.53
C ARG A 44 -1.05 18.64 3.40
N ILE A 45 -1.41 17.93 2.34
CA ILE A 45 -0.93 16.57 2.09
C ILE A 45 -0.32 16.50 0.70
N ASP A 46 0.97 16.17 0.63
CA ASP A 46 1.71 15.89 -0.60
C ASP A 46 1.91 14.36 -0.72
N ILE A 47 1.48 13.74 -1.82
CA ILE A 47 1.57 12.28 -2.05
C ILE A 47 2.53 12.01 -3.21
N PHE A 48 3.52 11.15 -2.98
CA PHE A 48 4.52 10.71 -3.95
C PHE A 48 4.35 9.22 -4.22
N VAL A 49 4.00 8.86 -5.46
CA VAL A 49 3.77 7.46 -5.87
C VAL A 49 5.00 6.96 -6.62
N LEU A 50 5.60 5.88 -6.14
CA LEU A 50 6.88 5.36 -6.59
C LEU A 50 6.78 3.87 -6.90
N PRO A 51 6.29 3.52 -8.10
CA PRO A 51 6.15 2.14 -8.53
C PRO A 51 7.50 1.51 -8.89
N ALA A 52 7.62 0.19 -8.66
CA ALA A 52 8.63 -0.65 -9.27
C ALA A 52 7.94 -1.94 -9.75
N PRO A 53 7.85 -2.18 -11.07
CA PRO A 53 7.19 -3.36 -11.60
C PRO A 53 7.73 -4.65 -10.99
N ASP A 54 6.84 -5.60 -10.71
CA ASP A 54 7.15 -6.93 -10.16
C ASP A 54 7.97 -6.87 -8.86
N GLU A 55 7.77 -5.84 -8.07
CA GLU A 55 8.56 -5.58 -6.87
C GLU A 55 8.38 -6.65 -5.81
N THR A 56 9.48 -7.30 -5.44
CA THR A 56 9.55 -8.20 -4.29
C THR A 56 9.86 -7.43 -3.01
N THR A 57 9.59 -8.06 -1.85
CA THR A 57 9.97 -7.46 -0.56
C THR A 57 11.48 -7.25 -0.41
N SER A 58 12.32 -8.04 -1.08
CA SER A 58 13.78 -7.86 -1.10
C SER A 58 14.17 -6.60 -1.87
N MET A 59 13.61 -6.40 -3.06
CA MET A 59 13.84 -5.19 -3.87
C MET A 59 13.36 -3.94 -3.13
N LEU A 60 12.20 -4.03 -2.50
CA LEU A 60 11.66 -2.94 -1.68
C LEU A 60 12.62 -2.58 -0.53
N ALA A 61 13.14 -3.59 0.19
CA ALA A 61 14.08 -3.37 1.29
C ALA A 61 15.39 -2.69 0.85
N GLU A 62 15.83 -2.93 -0.39
CA GLU A 62 17.03 -2.32 -0.94
C GLU A 62 16.85 -0.84 -1.32
N ARG A 63 15.65 -0.46 -1.80
CA ARG A 63 15.45 0.90 -2.37
C ARG A 63 14.76 1.89 -1.44
N TRP A 64 13.95 1.46 -0.48
CA TRP A 64 13.01 2.32 0.24
C TRP A 64 13.66 3.56 0.88
N THR A 65 14.83 3.41 1.50
CA THR A 65 15.53 4.51 2.19
C THR A 65 15.95 5.63 1.24
N GLU A 66 16.48 5.29 0.06
CA GLU A 66 16.89 6.28 -0.93
C GLU A 66 15.68 6.99 -1.57
N GLU A 67 14.56 6.28 -1.68
CA GLU A 67 13.33 6.86 -2.21
C GLU A 67 12.72 7.87 -1.24
N VAL A 68 12.66 7.57 0.05
CA VAL A 68 12.09 8.49 1.04
C VAL A 68 12.97 9.70 1.33
N LYS A 69 14.30 9.53 1.35
CA LYS A 69 15.27 10.61 1.59
C LYS A 69 15.04 11.86 0.72
N ARG A 70 14.65 11.66 -0.54
CA ARG A 70 14.47 12.75 -1.49
C ARG A 70 13.14 13.49 -1.34
N ARG A 71 12.20 12.93 -0.57
CA ARG A 71 10.81 13.41 -0.50
C ARG A 71 10.41 13.84 0.89
N PHE A 72 10.99 13.25 1.91
CA PHE A 72 10.72 13.59 3.29
C PHE A 72 11.51 14.82 3.76
N SER A 73 10.99 15.49 4.77
CA SER A 73 11.61 16.66 5.38
C SER A 73 11.47 16.57 6.89
N ALA A 74 12.44 17.15 7.61
CA ALA A 74 12.36 17.27 9.07
C ALA A 74 11.22 18.20 9.55
N GLU A 75 10.68 19.03 8.64
CA GLU A 75 9.63 19.99 8.93
C GLU A 75 8.21 19.44 8.64
N THR A 76 8.10 18.16 8.25
CA THR A 76 6.83 17.55 7.86
C THR A 76 6.55 16.29 8.66
N GLU A 77 5.28 15.93 8.79
CA GLU A 77 4.87 14.60 9.22
C GLU A 77 5.11 13.64 8.06
N ASN A 78 6.12 12.78 8.20
CA ASN A 78 6.51 11.83 7.15
C ASN A 78 5.76 10.51 7.32
N ARG A 79 5.14 10.06 6.28
CA ARG A 79 4.25 8.89 6.24
C ARG A 79 4.67 7.94 5.11
N LEU A 80 4.77 6.65 5.40
CA LEU A 80 5.16 5.63 4.43
C LEU A 80 4.03 4.63 4.22
N VAL A 81 3.50 4.56 3.01
CA VAL A 81 2.59 3.50 2.56
C VAL A 81 3.40 2.45 1.82
N ILE A 82 3.28 1.21 2.22
CA ILE A 82 3.86 0.06 1.55
C ILE A 82 2.72 -0.79 0.97
N ALA A 83 2.60 -0.79 -0.34
CA ALA A 83 1.69 -1.66 -1.07
C ALA A 83 2.43 -2.95 -1.44
N LEU A 84 2.14 -4.00 -0.69
CA LEU A 84 2.80 -5.29 -0.78
C LEU A 84 2.30 -6.05 -2.00
N SER A 85 3.23 -6.45 -2.87
CA SER A 85 2.91 -7.23 -4.06
C SER A 85 2.73 -8.73 -3.72
N ASN A 86 2.27 -9.48 -4.69
CA ASN A 86 2.19 -10.94 -4.65
C ASN A 86 3.38 -11.62 -5.38
N ALA A 87 4.48 -10.89 -5.64
CA ALA A 87 5.60 -11.38 -6.44
C ALA A 87 6.56 -12.32 -5.68
N ASP A 88 6.61 -12.23 -4.34
CA ASP A 88 7.57 -12.99 -3.54
C ASP A 88 7.52 -14.51 -3.77
N PRO A 89 6.34 -15.19 -3.78
CA PRO A 89 6.26 -16.62 -4.05
C PRO A 89 6.82 -17.00 -5.43
N ALA A 90 6.45 -16.26 -6.46
CA ALA A 90 6.94 -16.52 -7.83
C ALA A 90 8.46 -16.30 -7.95
N ALA A 91 9.03 -15.41 -7.15
CA ALA A 91 10.47 -15.17 -7.06
C ALA A 91 11.20 -16.16 -6.14
N GLY A 92 10.51 -17.14 -5.55
CA GLY A 92 11.09 -18.12 -4.64
C GLY A 92 11.51 -17.55 -3.28
N ILE A 93 10.97 -16.42 -2.89
CA ILE A 93 11.23 -15.80 -1.59
C ILE A 93 10.35 -16.45 -0.54
N SER A 94 10.96 -17.02 0.50
CA SER A 94 10.20 -17.66 1.57
C SER A 94 9.39 -16.63 2.38
N ILE A 95 8.23 -17.05 2.90
CA ILE A 95 7.38 -16.23 3.77
C ILE A 95 8.15 -15.65 4.95
N SER A 96 9.05 -16.44 5.55
CA SER A 96 9.90 -15.97 6.64
C SER A 96 10.82 -14.82 6.22
N ARG A 97 11.37 -14.89 4.99
CA ARG A 97 12.20 -13.82 4.45
C ARG A 97 11.38 -12.57 4.13
N SER A 98 10.22 -12.75 3.50
CA SER A 98 9.29 -11.65 3.21
C SER A 98 8.88 -10.90 4.49
N ARG A 99 8.50 -11.65 5.54
CA ARG A 99 8.18 -11.09 6.85
C ARG A 99 9.35 -10.32 7.46
N LEU A 100 10.58 -10.87 7.38
CA LEU A 100 11.77 -10.20 7.90
C LEU A 100 12.05 -8.90 7.15
N ASN A 101 11.95 -8.89 5.83
CA ASN A 101 12.16 -7.71 5.01
C ASN A 101 11.20 -6.58 5.43
N ILE A 102 9.88 -6.86 5.50
CA ILE A 102 8.90 -5.86 5.90
C ILE A 102 9.08 -5.43 7.36
N ALA A 103 9.35 -6.37 8.26
CA ALA A 103 9.65 -6.06 9.65
C ALA A 103 10.83 -5.09 9.79
N THR A 104 11.90 -5.32 9.02
CA THR A 104 13.08 -4.44 9.00
C THR A 104 12.73 -3.03 8.52
N ILE A 105 12.02 -2.93 7.38
CA ILE A 105 11.62 -1.63 6.82
C ILE A 105 10.80 -0.82 7.83
N VAL A 106 9.75 -1.42 8.39
CA VAL A 106 8.85 -0.67 9.30
C VAL A 106 9.52 -0.34 10.63
N ASP A 107 10.45 -1.17 11.12
CA ASP A 107 11.22 -0.89 12.33
C ASP A 107 12.24 0.24 12.10
N GLU A 108 12.85 0.30 10.92
CA GLU A 108 13.73 1.40 10.52
C GLU A 108 12.97 2.70 10.28
N ALA A 109 11.81 2.63 9.61
CA ALA A 109 10.93 3.78 9.41
C ALA A 109 10.51 4.37 10.76
N LYS A 110 10.07 3.53 11.70
CA LYS A 110 9.69 3.97 13.05
C LYS A 110 10.85 4.65 13.79
N ARG A 111 12.09 4.11 13.71
CA ARG A 111 13.28 4.73 14.30
C ARG A 111 13.59 6.10 13.68
N ALA A 112 13.24 6.30 12.42
CA ALA A 112 13.39 7.57 11.72
C ALA A 112 12.19 8.53 11.93
N GLY A 113 11.22 8.19 12.79
CA GLY A 113 10.03 9.01 13.03
C GLY A 113 9.01 8.99 11.89
N ILE A 114 9.06 7.96 11.04
CA ILE A 114 8.16 7.77 9.90
C ILE A 114 7.08 6.76 10.30
N GLU A 115 5.82 7.15 10.21
CA GLU A 115 4.71 6.26 10.45
C GLU A 115 4.35 5.47 9.19
N SER A 116 4.16 4.16 9.36
CA SER A 116 3.89 3.24 8.25
C SER A 116 2.42 2.82 8.17
N PHE A 117 1.96 2.52 6.95
CA PHE A 117 0.65 1.96 6.62
C PHE A 117 0.85 0.85 5.58
N LEU A 118 0.36 -0.35 5.85
CA LEU A 118 0.56 -1.50 4.97
C LEU A 118 -0.72 -1.82 4.20
N VAL A 119 -0.60 -1.98 2.89
CA VAL A 119 -1.65 -2.50 2.01
C VAL A 119 -1.24 -3.89 1.56
N GLY A 120 -2.01 -4.91 1.89
CA GLY A 120 -1.70 -6.30 1.64
C GLY A 120 -1.74 -6.69 0.16
N PRO A 121 -1.15 -7.84 -0.19
CA PRO A 121 -1.14 -8.34 -1.55
C PRO A 121 -2.55 -8.67 -2.04
N THR A 122 -2.73 -8.54 -3.34
CA THR A 122 -3.99 -8.90 -4.01
C THR A 122 -3.96 -10.34 -4.53
N PRO A 123 -5.13 -10.99 -4.75
CA PRO A 123 -5.17 -12.31 -5.35
C PRO A 123 -4.60 -12.31 -6.77
N HIS A 124 -4.00 -13.42 -7.14
CA HIS A 124 -3.49 -13.68 -8.48
C HIS A 124 -4.54 -14.43 -9.33
N ARG A 125 -4.49 -14.26 -10.66
CA ARG A 125 -5.37 -14.97 -11.61
C ARG A 125 -5.21 -16.49 -11.52
N ASN A 126 -3.98 -16.99 -11.30
CA ASN A 126 -3.74 -18.43 -11.12
C ASN A 126 -4.14 -18.83 -9.70
N PRO A 127 -5.20 -19.66 -9.52
CA PRO A 127 -5.67 -20.06 -8.21
C PRO A 127 -4.63 -20.87 -7.40
N GLU A 128 -3.71 -21.56 -8.08
CA GLU A 128 -2.66 -22.35 -7.42
C GLU A 128 -1.71 -21.48 -6.59
N LEU A 129 -1.50 -20.22 -7.01
CA LEU A 129 -0.66 -19.27 -6.28
C LEU A 129 -1.38 -18.64 -5.09
N ASN A 130 -2.71 -18.65 -5.10
CA ASN A 130 -3.49 -17.95 -4.08
C ASN A 130 -3.31 -18.54 -2.67
N GLY A 131 -3.04 -19.83 -2.55
CA GLY A 131 -2.70 -20.44 -1.26
C GLY A 131 -1.42 -19.85 -0.64
N GLU A 132 -0.38 -19.65 -1.44
CA GLU A 132 0.87 -19.06 -0.98
C GLU A 132 0.71 -17.55 -0.70
N ILE A 133 -0.06 -16.85 -1.54
CA ILE A 133 -0.35 -15.42 -1.35
C ILE A 133 -1.19 -15.19 -0.08
N GLU A 134 -2.12 -16.06 0.25
CA GLU A 134 -2.88 -15.99 1.50
C GLU A 134 -1.97 -16.14 2.73
N HIS A 135 -1.05 -17.11 2.69
CA HIS A 135 -0.06 -17.27 3.75
C HIS A 135 0.85 -16.05 3.86
N LEU A 136 1.24 -15.47 2.72
CA LEU A 136 2.04 -14.24 2.67
C LEU A 136 1.28 -13.07 3.29
N ALA A 137 0.01 -12.86 2.92
CA ALA A 137 -0.86 -11.82 3.47
C ALA A 137 -1.01 -11.97 4.99
N THR A 138 -1.26 -13.20 5.47
CA THR A 138 -1.32 -13.51 6.91
C THR A 138 0.00 -13.20 7.62
N GLY A 139 1.13 -13.49 6.96
CA GLY A 139 2.45 -13.17 7.49
C GLY A 139 2.69 -11.67 7.64
N PHE A 140 2.23 -10.85 6.70
CA PHE A 140 2.32 -9.39 6.77
C PHE A 140 1.36 -8.80 7.81
N GLU A 141 0.16 -9.33 7.92
CA GLU A 141 -0.80 -8.96 8.95
C GLU A 141 -0.21 -9.17 10.36
N ASP A 142 0.46 -10.31 10.62
CA ASP A 142 1.15 -10.58 11.88
C ASP A 142 2.30 -9.59 12.14
N VAL A 143 3.08 -9.25 11.12
CA VAL A 143 4.13 -8.21 11.23
C VAL A 143 3.55 -6.87 11.65
N ALA A 144 2.46 -6.44 11.00
CA ALA A 144 1.77 -5.19 11.28
C ALA A 144 1.16 -5.16 12.70
N ALA A 145 0.44 -6.21 13.07
CA ALA A 145 -0.22 -6.34 14.36
C ALA A 145 0.77 -6.23 15.54
N ARG A 146 1.90 -6.92 15.45
CA ARG A 146 2.96 -6.87 16.47
C ARG A 146 3.58 -5.49 16.65
N ARG A 147 3.44 -4.58 15.68
CA ARG A 147 4.00 -3.24 15.67
C ARG A 147 2.98 -2.13 15.84
N GLY A 148 1.69 -2.49 15.90
CA GLY A 148 0.59 -1.55 15.96
C GLY A 148 0.46 -0.69 14.70
N ILE A 149 0.81 -1.26 13.54
CA ILE A 149 0.75 -0.60 12.23
C ILE A 149 -0.58 -0.99 11.55
N PRO A 150 -1.32 -0.03 10.95
CA PRO A 150 -2.49 -0.37 10.15
C PRO A 150 -2.14 -1.30 9.00
N PHE A 151 -2.97 -2.32 8.79
CA PHE A 151 -2.87 -3.27 7.70
C PHE A 151 -4.22 -3.41 6.99
N VAL A 152 -4.21 -3.23 5.68
CA VAL A 152 -5.39 -3.43 4.83
C VAL A 152 -5.26 -4.79 4.14
N ASP A 153 -6.05 -5.75 4.56
CA ASP A 153 -6.17 -7.03 3.86
C ASP A 153 -6.87 -6.82 2.52
N CYS A 154 -6.14 -6.97 1.43
CA CYS A 154 -6.68 -6.96 0.07
C CYS A 154 -6.86 -8.37 -0.50
N PHE A 155 -6.36 -9.42 0.15
CA PHE A 155 -6.49 -10.77 -0.36
C PHE A 155 -7.87 -11.35 -0.10
N ARG A 156 -8.25 -11.55 1.18
CA ARG A 156 -9.50 -12.23 1.54
C ARG A 156 -10.76 -11.59 0.97
N PRO A 157 -10.91 -10.25 0.97
CA PRO A 157 -12.10 -9.63 0.37
C PRO A 157 -12.18 -9.73 -1.15
N LEU A 158 -11.04 -9.91 -1.83
CA LEU A 158 -10.98 -9.87 -3.30
C LEU A 158 -10.93 -11.26 -3.95
N VAL A 159 -10.43 -12.30 -3.28
CA VAL A 159 -10.17 -13.62 -3.88
C VAL A 159 -11.43 -14.27 -4.49
N GLU A 160 -12.60 -14.07 -3.88
CA GLU A 160 -13.89 -14.56 -4.39
C GLU A 160 -14.77 -13.42 -4.96
N HIS A 161 -14.25 -12.18 -5.06
CA HIS A 161 -15.04 -11.06 -5.52
C HIS A 161 -15.26 -11.12 -7.03
N ALA A 162 -16.52 -11.21 -7.46
CA ALA A 162 -16.88 -11.38 -8.88
C ALA A 162 -16.26 -10.30 -9.79
N GLY A 163 -16.41 -9.02 -9.43
CA GLY A 163 -15.86 -7.93 -10.24
C GLY A 163 -14.34 -7.90 -10.31
N TRP A 164 -13.63 -8.36 -9.26
CA TRP A 164 -12.17 -8.55 -9.30
C TRP A 164 -11.80 -9.66 -10.29
N ASN A 165 -12.40 -10.83 -10.11
CA ASN A 165 -12.09 -12.01 -10.91
C ASN A 165 -12.43 -11.81 -12.40
N GLU A 166 -13.54 -11.12 -12.71
CA GLU A 166 -13.93 -10.80 -14.08
C GLU A 166 -12.89 -9.88 -14.75
N GLU A 167 -12.46 -8.81 -14.11
CA GLU A 167 -11.48 -7.88 -14.69
C GLU A 167 -10.14 -8.56 -14.95
N ILE A 168 -9.58 -9.29 -13.97
CA ILE A 168 -8.27 -9.94 -14.16
C ILE A 168 -8.33 -11.12 -15.14
N ALA A 169 -9.50 -11.74 -15.33
CA ALA A 169 -9.69 -12.78 -16.34
C ALA A 169 -9.71 -12.22 -17.77
N LEU A 170 -10.28 -11.03 -17.96
CA LEU A 170 -10.37 -10.36 -19.25
C LEU A 170 -9.09 -9.60 -19.62
N SER A 171 -8.24 -9.27 -18.64
CA SER A 171 -7.00 -8.52 -18.86
C SER A 171 -5.89 -9.40 -19.42
N GLU A 172 -5.27 -8.99 -20.52
CA GLU A 172 -4.10 -9.68 -21.09
C GLU A 172 -2.91 -9.72 -20.11
N ASN A 173 -2.76 -8.68 -19.30
CA ASN A 173 -1.66 -8.54 -18.34
C ASN A 173 -2.02 -9.03 -16.94
N HIS A 174 -3.22 -9.62 -16.75
CA HIS A 174 -3.71 -10.08 -15.45
C HIS A 174 -3.79 -8.99 -14.38
N LEU A 175 -3.90 -7.75 -14.80
CA LEU A 175 -4.03 -6.59 -13.93
C LEU A 175 -5.50 -6.22 -13.75
N PRO A 176 -5.88 -5.71 -12.57
CA PRO A 176 -7.23 -5.21 -12.35
C PRO A 176 -7.48 -3.95 -13.16
N GLY A 177 -8.72 -3.79 -13.61
CA GLY A 177 -9.17 -2.59 -14.26
C GLY A 177 -9.72 -1.54 -13.26
N GLN A 178 -10.70 -0.77 -13.74
CA GLN A 178 -11.31 0.30 -12.96
C GLN A 178 -12.01 -0.21 -11.69
N THR A 179 -12.70 -1.35 -11.77
CA THR A 179 -13.41 -1.94 -10.62
C THR A 179 -12.44 -2.43 -9.57
N GLY A 180 -11.42 -3.18 -9.94
CA GLY A 180 -10.44 -3.72 -9.01
C GLY A 180 -9.67 -2.62 -8.28
N HIS A 181 -9.21 -1.59 -9.00
CA HIS A 181 -8.61 -0.42 -8.36
C HIS A 181 -9.59 0.34 -7.45
N GLY A 182 -10.88 0.39 -7.81
CA GLY A 182 -11.93 0.94 -6.97
C GLY A 182 -12.12 0.17 -5.66
N LEU A 183 -12.09 -1.16 -5.73
CA LEU A 183 -12.20 -2.05 -4.58
C LEU A 183 -11.02 -1.88 -3.61
N ILE A 184 -9.78 -1.85 -4.12
CA ILE A 184 -8.60 -1.60 -3.29
C ILE A 184 -8.72 -0.22 -2.61
N ALA A 185 -9.09 0.82 -3.35
CA ALA A 185 -9.27 2.16 -2.80
C ALA A 185 -10.34 2.20 -1.70
N TRP A 186 -11.46 1.50 -1.91
CA TRP A 186 -12.51 1.39 -0.91
C TRP A 186 -12.01 0.70 0.38
N LEU A 187 -11.26 -0.41 0.23
CA LEU A 187 -10.68 -1.10 1.38
C LEU A 187 -9.73 -0.19 2.16
N VAL A 188 -8.84 0.53 1.48
CA VAL A 188 -7.89 1.46 2.10
C VAL A 188 -8.62 2.56 2.86
N LEU A 189 -9.59 3.24 2.23
CA LEU A 189 -10.34 4.34 2.83
C LEU A 189 -11.15 3.92 4.07
N ASN A 190 -11.67 2.68 4.08
CA ASN A 190 -12.54 2.17 5.15
C ASN A 190 -11.80 1.34 6.21
N ARG A 191 -10.48 1.22 6.13
CA ARG A 191 -9.69 0.41 7.07
C ARG A 191 -8.50 1.18 7.65
N GLY A 192 -8.79 2.31 8.27
CA GLY A 192 -7.82 3.06 9.09
C GLY A 192 -7.07 4.18 8.37
N TRP A 193 -7.38 4.50 7.10
CA TRP A 193 -6.68 5.55 6.36
C TRP A 193 -6.81 6.94 7.01
N TYR A 194 -8.02 7.34 7.33
CA TYR A 194 -8.28 8.66 7.93
C TYR A 194 -7.75 8.75 9.35
N GLU A 195 -7.93 7.70 10.16
CA GLU A 195 -7.42 7.60 11.53
C GLU A 195 -5.89 7.69 11.54
N TRP A 196 -5.21 6.99 10.61
CA TRP A 196 -3.76 7.02 10.47
C TRP A 196 -3.25 8.41 10.08
N LEU A 197 -4.01 9.18 9.33
CA LEU A 197 -3.70 10.57 9.00
C LEU A 197 -4.12 11.56 10.11
N GLY A 198 -4.85 11.11 11.13
CA GLY A 198 -5.44 11.97 12.15
C GLY A 198 -6.46 12.93 11.56
N LEU A 199 -7.23 12.46 10.58
CA LEU A 199 -8.32 13.22 9.95
C LEU A 199 -9.67 12.76 10.52
N ALA A 200 -10.59 13.70 10.71
CA ALA A 200 -11.97 13.36 11.05
C ALA A 200 -12.65 12.70 9.84
N VAL A 201 -13.34 11.60 10.08
CA VAL A 201 -14.21 10.98 9.06
C VAL A 201 -15.49 11.81 9.03
N GLU A 202 -15.71 12.56 7.95
CA GLU A 202 -17.03 13.14 7.70
C GLU A 202 -18.00 12.00 7.31
N ASN A 203 -18.96 11.71 8.19
CA ASN A 203 -20.02 10.73 7.94
C ASN A 203 -21.03 11.25 6.91
#